data_dcdf68692401d676fe2a52bd3e08f3fc
#
_entry.id   dcdf68692401d676fe2a52bd3e08f3fc
#
_cell.length_a   1.000
_cell.length_b   1.000
_cell.length_c   1.000
_cell.angle_alpha   90.00
_cell.angle_beta   90.00
_cell.angle_gamma   90.00
#
_symmetry.space_group_name_H-M   'P 1'
#
loop_
_entity.id
_entity.type
_entity.pdbx_description
1 polymer ?
#
loop_
_entity_poly.entity_id
_entity_poly.type
_entity_poly.pdbx_seq_one_letter_code
_entity_poly.pdbx_strand_id
1 'polypeptide(L)'
;MVAGLSGGLLLAAPLAGLVSSGWKIDTRAIPNPFTAWANTDQDLLVLGSDVGGGNTDVMLTLRVADGHTTITQVPRDTYINSPRFGPIKANALYAYGGTDAVKEELSHRLGRPIGHHLLINLGAIRRMGDVLGGVEVNVPKRMYYVDNSQGLYIDLQPGVQTLKGRDLEGFLRWRHDEAGDIGRIDRQKLVLSALFAKLTRPENLVRLPSLLAAAGDDVKTDLGPMQIGGLITAMAATNLSTERIGGRPFDQNGISYWEADWPAVSTDSSSSGDGASEGRYRFLF
;
A
#
# COMPACT_ATOMS: atom_id res chain seq x y z
N MET A 1 -32.17 17.94 -4.99
CA MET A 1 -31.77 17.16 -3.80
C MET A 1 -30.46 17.74 -3.25
N VAL A 2 -30.60 18.65 -2.28
CA VAL A 2 -29.47 19.34 -1.63
C VAL A 2 -29.59 19.01 -0.15
N ALA A 3 -28.94 17.95 0.29
CA ALA A 3 -28.94 17.53 1.70
C ALA A 3 -27.62 17.01 2.24
N GLY A 4 -26.50 17.27 1.56
CA GLY A 4 -25.18 16.74 1.96
C GLY A 4 -24.15 17.77 2.44
N LEU A 5 -24.41 19.05 2.33
CA LEU A 5 -23.40 20.11 2.66
C LEU A 5 -23.61 20.79 4.01
N SER A 6 -24.65 20.46 4.75
CA SER A 6 -24.96 21.13 6.02
C SER A 6 -24.34 20.49 7.27
N GLY A 7 -23.82 19.26 7.18
CA GLY A 7 -23.27 18.54 8.34
C GLY A 7 -21.89 19.03 8.79
N GLY A 8 -21.04 19.47 7.88
CA GLY A 8 -19.68 19.93 8.19
C GLY A 8 -19.62 21.33 8.82
N LEU A 9 -20.55 22.21 8.44
CA LEU A 9 -20.63 23.57 8.98
C LEU A 9 -21.25 23.64 10.38
N LEU A 10 -22.08 22.66 10.74
CA LEU A 10 -22.72 22.62 12.06
C LEU A 10 -21.78 22.17 13.20
N LEU A 11 -20.67 21.51 12.89
CA LEU A 11 -19.64 21.14 13.87
C LEU A 11 -18.57 22.21 14.05
N ALA A 12 -18.37 23.10 13.09
CA ALA A 12 -17.39 24.19 13.19
C ALA A 12 -17.92 25.41 13.98
N ALA A 13 -19.21 25.67 13.94
CA ALA A 13 -19.83 26.82 14.62
C ALA A 13 -19.76 26.76 16.16
N PRO A 14 -20.03 25.63 16.85
CA PRO A 14 -19.91 25.53 18.31
C PRO A 14 -18.45 25.61 18.79
N LEU A 15 -17.47 25.18 17.99
CA LEU A 15 -16.04 25.31 18.33
C LEU A 15 -15.54 26.75 18.25
N ALA A 16 -16.02 27.53 17.26
CA ALA A 16 -15.68 28.95 17.15
C ALA A 16 -16.28 29.78 18.30
N GLY A 17 -17.46 29.42 18.79
CA GLY A 17 -18.09 30.05 19.96
C GLY A 17 -17.38 29.79 21.28
N LEU A 18 -16.79 28.60 21.44
CA LEU A 18 -16.01 28.22 22.63
C LEU A 18 -14.66 28.95 22.70
N VAL A 19 -14.03 29.21 21.56
CA VAL A 19 -12.76 29.95 21.50
C VAL A 19 -12.96 31.42 21.86
N SER A 20 -14.12 32.02 21.53
CA SER A 20 -14.44 33.43 21.86
C SER A 20 -14.76 33.65 23.33
N SER A 21 -15.08 32.61 24.10
CA SER A 21 -15.42 32.70 25.54
C SER A 21 -14.22 32.61 26.49
N GLY A 22 -13.00 32.67 25.98
CA GLY A 22 -11.77 32.72 26.81
C GLY A 22 -11.40 31.38 27.45
N TRP A 23 -12.09 30.30 27.15
CA TRP A 23 -11.67 28.96 27.57
C TRP A 23 -10.46 28.55 26.74
N LYS A 24 -9.31 28.41 27.39
CA LYS A 24 -8.13 27.80 26.80
C LYS A 24 -8.43 26.31 26.61
N ILE A 25 -8.95 25.96 25.44
CA ILE A 25 -9.03 24.56 25.04
C ILE A 25 -7.57 24.14 24.78
N ASP A 26 -7.06 23.23 25.60
CA ASP A 26 -5.80 22.58 25.29
C ASP A 26 -6.03 21.72 24.02
N THR A 27 -5.68 22.29 22.88
CA THR A 27 -5.81 21.62 21.56
C THR A 27 -4.96 20.35 21.47
N ARG A 28 -4.05 20.12 22.44
CA ARG A 28 -3.30 18.86 22.57
C ARG A 28 -4.16 17.74 23.15
N ALA A 29 -5.26 18.06 23.86
CA ALA A 29 -6.17 17.10 24.49
C ALA A 29 -7.33 16.65 23.58
N ILE A 30 -7.56 17.31 22.45
CA ILE A 30 -8.54 16.85 21.45
C ILE A 30 -7.83 15.84 20.55
N PRO A 31 -8.15 14.53 20.64
CA PRO A 31 -7.56 13.56 19.72
C PRO A 31 -7.94 13.98 18.30
N ASN A 32 -6.97 14.47 17.54
CA ASN A 32 -7.18 14.68 16.13
C ASN A 32 -7.44 13.29 15.52
N PRO A 33 -8.63 12.99 15.01
CA PRO A 33 -8.91 11.66 14.47
C PRO A 33 -7.97 11.30 13.30
N PHE A 34 -7.31 12.30 12.71
CA PHE A 34 -6.32 12.12 11.67
C PHE A 34 -4.91 11.80 12.20
N THR A 35 -4.65 11.97 13.51
CA THR A 35 -3.37 11.59 14.12
C THR A 35 -3.40 10.18 14.72
N ALA A 36 -4.55 9.53 14.75
CA ALA A 36 -4.70 8.19 15.34
C ALA A 36 -3.80 7.14 14.67
N TRP A 37 -3.48 7.32 13.39
CA TRP A 37 -2.58 6.40 12.67
C TRP A 37 -1.11 6.54 13.08
N ALA A 38 -0.65 7.76 13.36
CA ALA A 38 0.76 8.03 13.67
C ALA A 38 1.24 7.41 15.01
N ASN A 39 0.31 6.94 15.85
CA ASN A 39 0.57 6.32 17.15
C ASN A 39 0.30 4.80 17.17
N THR A 40 0.10 4.18 16.02
CA THR A 40 -0.09 2.73 15.95
C THR A 40 1.23 2.05 15.61
N ASP A 41 1.67 1.10 16.45
CA ASP A 41 2.81 0.22 16.16
C ASP A 41 2.47 -0.87 15.13
N GLN A 42 1.57 -0.56 14.22
CA GLN A 42 1.08 -1.51 13.22
C GLN A 42 1.41 -1.06 11.81
N ASP A 43 1.82 -2.02 11.00
CA ASP A 43 2.01 -1.80 9.57
C ASP A 43 0.69 -2.01 8.81
N LEU A 44 0.57 -1.34 7.66
CA LEU A 44 -0.46 -1.59 6.67
C LEU A 44 0.11 -2.46 5.56
N LEU A 45 -0.53 -3.59 5.27
CA LEU A 45 -0.26 -4.38 4.07
C LEU A 45 -0.95 -3.74 2.87
N VAL A 46 -0.19 -3.45 1.83
CA VAL A 46 -0.72 -2.99 0.54
C VAL A 46 -0.45 -4.04 -0.53
N LEU A 47 -1.50 -4.55 -1.13
CA LEU A 47 -1.45 -5.54 -2.19
C LEU A 47 -1.98 -4.94 -3.49
N GLY A 48 -1.21 -5.09 -4.56
CA GLY A 48 -1.66 -4.79 -5.91
C GLY A 48 -1.99 -6.09 -6.65
N SER A 49 -3.22 -6.23 -7.14
CA SER A 49 -3.64 -7.36 -7.95
C SER A 49 -3.95 -6.96 -9.39
N ASP A 50 -3.83 -7.91 -10.31
CA ASP A 50 -4.31 -7.76 -11.68
C ASP A 50 -5.86 -7.82 -11.74
N VAL A 51 -6.43 -7.43 -12.86
CA VAL A 51 -7.89 -7.52 -13.12
C VAL A 51 -8.29 -8.99 -13.22
N GLY A 52 -8.70 -9.56 -12.13
CA GLY A 52 -9.03 -11.00 -12.04
C GLY A 52 -8.65 -11.63 -10.70
N GLY A 53 -7.80 -10.97 -9.92
CA GLY A 53 -7.69 -11.15 -8.47
C GLY A 53 -7.05 -12.43 -7.95
N GLY A 54 -6.43 -13.27 -8.80
CA GLY A 54 -5.84 -14.53 -8.34
C GLY A 54 -4.47 -14.39 -7.69
N ASN A 55 -3.61 -13.53 -8.21
CA ASN A 55 -2.25 -13.31 -7.71
C ASN A 55 -2.02 -11.84 -7.41
N THR A 56 -1.11 -11.57 -6.47
CA THR A 56 -0.66 -10.22 -6.16
C THR A 56 0.70 -9.96 -6.80
N ASP A 57 0.75 -9.00 -7.74
CA ASP A 57 2.00 -8.62 -8.41
C ASP A 57 2.83 -7.60 -7.58
N VAL A 58 2.16 -6.87 -6.70
CA VAL A 58 2.76 -5.88 -5.82
C VAL A 58 2.44 -6.23 -4.37
N MET A 59 3.48 -6.31 -3.55
CA MET A 59 3.37 -6.56 -2.10
C MET A 59 4.22 -5.53 -1.38
N LEU A 60 3.58 -4.69 -0.60
CA LEU A 60 4.22 -3.62 0.17
C LEU A 60 3.73 -3.67 1.61
N THR A 61 4.60 -3.31 2.55
CA THR A 61 4.15 -2.86 3.87
C THR A 61 4.45 -1.38 4.03
N LEU A 62 3.55 -0.68 4.70
CA LEU A 62 3.65 0.75 4.96
C LEU A 62 3.61 0.98 6.46
N ARG A 63 4.64 1.65 6.97
CA ARG A 63 4.77 2.06 8.36
C ARG A 63 4.91 3.57 8.47
N VAL A 64 4.14 4.17 9.36
CA VAL A 64 4.29 5.59 9.73
C VAL A 64 4.72 5.63 11.19
N ALA A 65 5.97 6.00 11.44
CA ALA A 65 6.54 6.09 12.78
C ALA A 65 7.67 7.14 12.82
N ASP A 66 7.85 7.77 13.95
CA ASP A 66 8.99 8.66 14.24
C ASP A 66 9.24 9.76 13.19
N GLY A 67 8.16 10.32 12.62
CA GLY A 67 8.25 11.34 11.58
C GLY A 67 8.65 10.82 10.20
N HIS A 68 8.64 9.50 10.01
CA HIS A 68 8.96 8.84 8.75
C HIS A 68 7.80 7.95 8.28
N THR A 69 7.60 7.94 6.97
CA THR A 69 6.80 6.91 6.28
C THR A 69 7.76 6.00 5.53
N THR A 70 7.79 4.74 5.91
CA THR A 70 8.62 3.72 5.24
C THR A 70 7.72 2.77 4.46
N ILE A 71 7.98 2.64 3.16
CA ILE A 71 7.36 1.64 2.30
C ILE A 71 8.38 0.55 2.03
N THR A 72 8.12 -0.66 2.54
CA THR A 72 8.98 -1.82 2.31
C THR A 72 8.37 -2.71 1.24
N GLN A 73 9.06 -2.89 0.12
CA GLN A 73 8.63 -3.77 -0.95
C GLN A 73 9.12 -5.20 -0.72
N VAL A 74 8.19 -6.15 -0.73
CA VAL A 74 8.48 -7.60 -0.73
C VAL A 74 8.41 -8.10 -2.18
N PRO A 75 9.50 -8.66 -2.74
CA PRO A 75 9.47 -9.23 -4.08
C PRO A 75 8.44 -10.37 -4.16
N ARG A 76 7.64 -10.39 -5.21
CA ARG A 76 6.55 -11.37 -5.38
C ARG A 76 7.05 -12.82 -5.43
N ASP A 77 8.28 -13.02 -5.96
CA ASP A 77 8.92 -14.33 -6.11
C ASP A 77 9.69 -14.77 -4.86
N THR A 78 9.59 -14.02 -3.74
CA THR A 78 10.22 -14.35 -2.48
C THR A 78 9.83 -15.75 -2.03
N TYR A 79 10.83 -16.57 -1.73
CA TYR A 79 10.64 -17.91 -1.19
C TYR A 79 10.09 -17.84 0.23
N ILE A 80 8.97 -18.48 0.43
CA ILE A 80 8.31 -18.64 1.72
C ILE A 80 8.17 -20.14 1.99
N ASN A 81 8.79 -20.62 3.06
CA ASN A 81 8.48 -21.94 3.59
C ASN A 81 7.41 -21.76 4.67
N SER A 82 6.16 -21.76 4.23
CA SER A 82 5.02 -21.56 5.11
C SER A 82 4.69 -22.83 5.88
N PRO A 83 4.47 -22.77 7.21
CA PRO A 83 4.02 -23.95 7.97
C PRO A 83 2.70 -24.52 7.46
N ARG A 84 1.85 -23.68 6.89
CA ARG A 84 0.51 -24.04 6.41
C ARG A 84 0.49 -24.53 4.95
N PHE A 85 1.31 -23.92 4.09
CA PHE A 85 1.25 -24.14 2.64
C PHE A 85 2.50 -24.78 2.06
N GLY A 86 3.55 -25.00 2.89
CA GLY A 86 4.85 -25.48 2.44
C GLY A 86 5.65 -24.45 1.66
N PRO A 87 6.61 -24.88 0.82
CA PRO A 87 7.46 -24.00 0.02
C PRO A 87 6.67 -23.38 -1.15
N ILE A 88 6.47 -22.05 -1.10
CA ILE A 88 5.72 -21.27 -2.09
C ILE A 88 6.40 -19.93 -2.37
N LYS A 89 5.95 -19.23 -3.41
CA LYS A 89 6.27 -17.81 -3.61
C LYS A 89 5.37 -16.91 -2.75
N ALA A 90 5.87 -15.76 -2.32
CA ALA A 90 5.12 -14.83 -1.48
C ALA A 90 3.78 -14.41 -2.11
N ASN A 91 3.73 -14.21 -3.45
CA ASN A 91 2.51 -13.85 -4.15
C ASN A 91 1.41 -14.93 -4.09
N ALA A 92 1.80 -16.20 -3.89
CA ALA A 92 0.86 -17.30 -3.76
C ALA A 92 0.16 -17.35 -2.39
N LEU A 93 0.72 -16.70 -1.36
CA LEU A 93 0.07 -16.61 -0.04
C LEU A 93 -1.35 -16.05 -0.14
N TYR A 94 -1.52 -14.99 -0.96
CA TYR A 94 -2.83 -14.40 -1.14
C TYR A 94 -3.83 -15.36 -1.81
N ALA A 95 -3.38 -16.10 -2.83
CA ALA A 95 -4.22 -17.07 -3.53
C ALA A 95 -4.67 -18.23 -2.61
N TYR A 96 -3.80 -18.67 -1.70
CA TYR A 96 -4.08 -19.81 -0.83
C TYR A 96 -4.79 -19.44 0.48
N GLY A 97 -4.56 -18.26 1.04
CA GLY A 97 -5.06 -17.91 2.36
C GLY A 97 -5.55 -16.46 2.51
N GLY A 98 -5.70 -15.73 1.41
CA GLY A 98 -6.18 -14.36 1.43
C GLY A 98 -5.23 -13.37 2.11
N THR A 99 -5.76 -12.21 2.45
CA THR A 99 -5.00 -11.14 3.12
C THR A 99 -4.48 -11.54 4.49
N ASP A 100 -5.21 -12.40 5.21
CA ASP A 100 -4.82 -12.80 6.57
C ASP A 100 -3.56 -13.68 6.56
N ALA A 101 -3.45 -14.61 5.62
CA ALA A 101 -2.23 -15.41 5.47
C ALA A 101 -1.02 -14.57 5.11
N VAL A 102 -1.20 -13.54 4.28
CA VAL A 102 -0.12 -12.60 3.93
C VAL A 102 0.27 -11.75 5.14
N LYS A 103 -0.69 -11.21 5.89
CA LYS A 103 -0.44 -10.43 7.12
C LYS A 103 0.32 -11.27 8.16
N GLU A 104 -0.12 -12.48 8.42
CA GLU A 104 0.49 -13.39 9.39
C GLU A 104 1.95 -13.69 9.02
N GLU A 105 2.18 -14.17 7.80
CA GLU A 105 3.52 -14.56 7.35
C GLU A 105 4.50 -13.36 7.32
N LEU A 106 4.07 -12.22 6.77
CA LEU A 106 4.92 -11.04 6.70
C LEU A 106 5.14 -10.40 8.08
N SER A 107 4.15 -10.44 8.98
CA SER A 107 4.35 -9.98 10.37
C SER A 107 5.46 -10.78 11.06
N HIS A 108 5.44 -12.10 10.90
CA HIS A 108 6.46 -12.97 11.44
C HIS A 108 7.86 -12.67 10.84
N ARG A 109 7.94 -12.51 9.51
CA ARG A 109 9.20 -12.28 8.80
C ARG A 109 9.81 -10.90 9.06
N LEU A 110 8.98 -9.90 9.23
CA LEU A 110 9.40 -8.51 9.48
C LEU A 110 9.58 -8.21 10.97
N GLY A 111 9.16 -9.15 11.86
CA GLY A 111 9.26 -8.99 13.31
C GLY A 111 8.36 -7.87 13.87
N ARG A 112 7.28 -7.54 13.17
CA ARG A 112 6.38 -6.46 13.56
C ARG A 112 4.95 -6.73 13.08
N PRO A 113 3.91 -6.32 13.84
CA PRO A 113 2.53 -6.65 13.51
C PRO A 113 2.05 -5.86 12.28
N ILE A 114 1.35 -6.55 11.39
CA ILE A 114 0.62 -5.97 10.27
C ILE A 114 -0.86 -6.07 10.62
N GLY A 115 -1.46 -4.94 11.07
CA GLY A 115 -2.83 -4.93 11.58
C GLY A 115 -3.86 -4.83 10.48
N HIS A 116 -3.57 -4.03 9.46
CA HIS A 116 -4.53 -3.66 8.43
C HIS A 116 -4.06 -4.04 7.03
N HIS A 117 -5.01 -4.05 6.09
CA HIS A 117 -4.71 -4.31 4.69
C HIS A 117 -5.43 -3.35 3.74
N LEU A 118 -4.83 -3.17 2.57
CA LEU A 118 -5.39 -2.45 1.43
C LEU A 118 -5.07 -3.26 0.17
N LEU A 119 -6.07 -3.85 -0.43
CA LEU A 119 -5.96 -4.53 -1.72
C LEU A 119 -6.50 -3.61 -2.80
N ILE A 120 -5.69 -3.33 -3.81
CA ILE A 120 -6.02 -2.42 -4.92
C ILE A 120 -5.80 -3.17 -6.23
N ASN A 121 -6.78 -3.18 -7.11
CA ASN A 121 -6.58 -3.65 -8.47
C ASN A 121 -6.40 -2.47 -9.47
N LEU A 122 -5.99 -2.79 -10.69
CA LEU A 122 -5.77 -1.78 -11.72
C LEU A 122 -7.03 -0.97 -12.07
N GLY A 123 -8.22 -1.57 -11.90
CA GLY A 123 -9.50 -0.89 -12.09
C GLY A 123 -9.71 0.25 -11.10
N ALA A 124 -9.33 0.03 -9.83
CA ALA A 124 -9.37 1.09 -8.81
C ALA A 124 -8.44 2.24 -9.17
N ILE A 125 -7.20 1.96 -9.56
CA ILE A 125 -6.22 2.98 -9.96
C ILE A 125 -6.79 3.84 -11.09
N ARG A 126 -7.39 3.21 -12.10
CA ARG A 126 -8.02 3.91 -13.21
C ARG A 126 -9.17 4.81 -12.74
N ARG A 127 -10.12 4.28 -11.95
CA ARG A 127 -11.27 5.04 -11.46
C ARG A 127 -10.89 6.18 -10.52
N MET A 128 -9.94 5.94 -9.63
CA MET A 128 -9.39 7.00 -8.77
C MET A 128 -8.70 8.08 -9.59
N GLY A 129 -7.93 7.69 -10.61
CA GLY A 129 -7.34 8.61 -11.57
C GLY A 129 -8.39 9.47 -12.26
N ASP A 130 -9.51 8.88 -12.71
CA ASP A 130 -10.60 9.61 -13.36
C ASP A 130 -11.23 10.66 -12.42
N VAL A 131 -11.52 10.30 -11.16
CA VAL A 131 -12.07 11.23 -10.15
C VAL A 131 -11.10 12.37 -9.84
N LEU A 132 -9.78 12.09 -9.85
CA LEU A 132 -8.75 13.11 -9.62
C LEU A 132 -8.42 13.95 -10.87
N GLY A 133 -9.12 13.73 -11.99
CA GLY A 133 -8.88 14.45 -13.24
C GLY A 133 -7.67 13.98 -14.04
N GLY A 134 -7.23 12.74 -13.80
CA GLY A 134 -6.10 12.09 -14.46
C GLY A 134 -4.84 12.06 -13.61
N VAL A 135 -3.85 11.30 -14.06
CA VAL A 135 -2.53 11.15 -13.44
C VAL A 135 -1.47 11.64 -14.42
N GLU A 136 -0.64 12.59 -14.00
CA GLU A 136 0.46 13.08 -14.82
C GLU A 136 1.61 12.08 -14.82
N VAL A 137 2.02 11.65 -16.00
CA VAL A 137 3.12 10.72 -16.22
C VAL A 137 3.94 11.13 -17.43
N ASN A 138 5.22 10.79 -17.44
CA ASN A 138 6.05 10.91 -18.61
C ASN A 138 6.02 9.58 -19.39
N VAL A 139 5.46 9.59 -20.60
CA VAL A 139 5.45 8.47 -21.52
C VAL A 139 6.80 8.45 -22.25
N PRO A 140 7.67 7.43 -22.04
CA PRO A 140 9.06 7.48 -22.52
C PRO A 140 9.19 7.32 -24.04
N LYS A 141 8.26 6.64 -24.68
CA LYS A 141 8.19 6.39 -26.12
C LYS A 141 6.75 6.20 -26.57
N ARG A 142 6.49 6.24 -27.88
CA ARG A 142 5.16 5.88 -28.38
C ARG A 142 4.80 4.45 -27.97
N MET A 143 3.62 4.29 -27.39
CA MET A 143 3.05 3.00 -26.99
C MET A 143 1.82 2.74 -27.88
N TYR A 144 1.97 1.86 -28.87
CA TYR A 144 0.89 1.48 -29.78
C TYR A 144 0.66 -0.03 -29.72
N TYR A 145 -0.54 -0.43 -29.31
CA TYR A 145 -0.92 -1.83 -29.24
C TYR A 145 -2.44 -2.00 -29.35
N VAL A 146 -2.86 -2.99 -30.09
CA VAL A 146 -4.29 -3.33 -30.26
C VAL A 146 -4.47 -4.82 -29.95
N ASP A 147 -5.35 -5.11 -29.00
CA ASP A 147 -5.79 -6.45 -28.68
C ASP A 147 -7.33 -6.49 -28.70
N ASN A 148 -7.88 -6.97 -29.82
CA ASN A 148 -9.32 -7.04 -30.02
C ASN A 148 -9.98 -8.10 -29.10
N SER A 149 -9.24 -9.12 -28.66
CA SER A 149 -9.75 -10.17 -27.79
C SER A 149 -10.03 -9.67 -26.39
N GLN A 150 -9.24 -8.70 -25.93
CA GLN A 150 -9.39 -8.04 -24.62
C GLN A 150 -10.03 -6.66 -24.70
N GLY A 151 -10.39 -6.19 -25.91
CA GLY A 151 -10.89 -4.83 -26.14
C GLY A 151 -9.88 -3.75 -25.72
N LEU A 152 -8.58 -4.07 -25.77
CA LEU A 152 -7.51 -3.17 -25.37
C LEU A 152 -6.95 -2.42 -26.58
N TYR A 153 -7.07 -1.11 -26.55
CA TYR A 153 -6.47 -0.21 -27.54
C TYR A 153 -5.59 0.80 -26.82
N ILE A 154 -4.31 0.85 -27.19
CA ILE A 154 -3.31 1.75 -26.64
C ILE A 154 -2.69 2.54 -27.80
N ASP A 155 -2.73 3.87 -27.73
CA ASP A 155 -1.98 4.77 -28.61
C ASP A 155 -1.56 6.02 -27.85
N LEU A 156 -0.45 5.90 -27.12
CA LEU A 156 0.11 6.98 -26.31
C LEU A 156 1.34 7.56 -26.97
N GLN A 157 1.36 8.88 -27.13
CA GLN A 157 2.51 9.59 -27.67
C GLN A 157 3.58 9.79 -26.60
N PRO A 158 4.87 9.98 -26.99
CA PRO A 158 5.93 10.32 -26.02
C PRO A 158 5.68 11.67 -25.35
N GLY A 159 6.19 11.83 -24.13
CA GLY A 159 6.17 13.09 -23.40
C GLY A 159 5.29 13.08 -22.15
N VAL A 160 5.27 14.22 -21.44
CA VAL A 160 4.47 14.41 -20.24
C VAL A 160 3.00 14.56 -20.61
N GLN A 161 2.16 13.70 -20.03
CA GLN A 161 0.73 13.65 -20.33
C GLN A 161 -0.07 13.40 -19.05
N THR A 162 -1.28 13.93 -18.99
CA THR A 162 -2.26 13.60 -17.94
C THR A 162 -3.14 12.48 -18.44
N LEU A 163 -2.86 11.25 -18.01
CA LEU A 163 -3.59 10.06 -18.42
C LEU A 163 -4.79 9.79 -17.51
N LYS A 164 -5.91 9.37 -18.10
CA LYS A 164 -7.15 8.96 -17.42
C LYS A 164 -7.85 7.88 -18.23
N GLY A 165 -8.85 7.21 -17.62
CA GLY A 165 -9.67 6.23 -18.30
C GLY A 165 -8.84 5.13 -18.98
N ARG A 166 -9.13 4.90 -20.26
CA ARG A 166 -8.48 3.86 -21.07
C ARG A 166 -7.00 4.13 -21.31
N ASP A 167 -6.59 5.39 -21.42
CA ASP A 167 -5.18 5.74 -21.64
C ASP A 167 -4.34 5.39 -20.40
N LEU A 168 -4.83 5.67 -19.20
CA LEU A 168 -4.18 5.28 -17.95
C LEU A 168 -4.12 3.77 -17.82
N GLU A 169 -5.20 3.06 -18.12
CA GLU A 169 -5.23 1.59 -18.13
C GLU A 169 -4.24 1.03 -19.15
N GLY A 170 -4.20 1.57 -20.35
CA GLY A 170 -3.27 1.19 -21.40
C GLY A 170 -1.82 1.35 -20.97
N PHE A 171 -1.48 2.48 -20.36
CA PHE A 171 -0.14 2.73 -19.82
C PHE A 171 0.26 1.71 -18.75
N LEU A 172 -0.64 1.36 -17.83
CA LEU A 172 -0.42 0.37 -16.78
C LEU A 172 -0.29 -1.07 -17.30
N ARG A 173 -0.98 -1.39 -18.41
CA ARG A 173 -1.01 -2.75 -19.00
C ARG A 173 0.04 -2.98 -20.08
N TRP A 174 0.72 -1.96 -20.53
CA TRP A 174 1.73 -2.06 -21.58
C TRP A 174 2.85 -3.06 -21.25
N ARG A 175 3.20 -3.94 -22.21
CA ARG A 175 4.24 -4.97 -22.04
C ARG A 175 5.17 -5.10 -23.27
N HIS A 176 5.02 -4.24 -24.29
CA HIS A 176 5.74 -4.33 -25.56
C HIS A 176 6.96 -3.40 -25.57
N ASP A 177 7.80 -3.47 -24.54
CA ASP A 177 9.10 -2.81 -24.50
C ASP A 177 10.21 -3.84 -24.23
N GLU A 178 11.46 -3.44 -24.46
CA GLU A 178 12.63 -4.29 -24.23
C GLU A 178 12.75 -4.76 -22.77
N ALA A 179 12.24 -3.98 -21.83
CA ALA A 179 12.21 -4.29 -20.41
C ALA A 179 11.05 -5.24 -20.04
N GLY A 180 10.09 -5.49 -20.95
CA GLY A 180 8.99 -6.44 -20.76
C GLY A 180 8.21 -6.24 -19.47
N ASP A 181 8.25 -7.25 -18.61
CA ASP A 181 7.54 -7.25 -17.33
C ASP A 181 8.12 -6.26 -16.31
N ILE A 182 9.43 -6.02 -16.35
CA ILE A 182 10.11 -5.03 -15.49
C ILE A 182 9.61 -3.62 -15.82
N GLY A 183 9.52 -3.27 -17.10
CA GLY A 183 8.99 -1.99 -17.54
C GLY A 183 7.53 -1.76 -17.10
N ARG A 184 6.72 -2.82 -17.09
CA ARG A 184 5.34 -2.76 -16.53
C ARG A 184 5.36 -2.41 -15.05
N ILE A 185 6.18 -3.07 -14.25
CA ILE A 185 6.28 -2.82 -12.81
C ILE A 185 6.71 -1.38 -12.54
N ASP A 186 7.67 -0.86 -13.29
CA ASP A 186 8.15 0.52 -13.11
C ASP A 186 7.07 1.54 -13.49
N ARG A 187 6.27 1.29 -14.53
CA ARG A 187 5.12 2.14 -14.86
C ARG A 187 4.05 2.10 -13.79
N GLN A 188 3.75 0.95 -13.22
CA GLN A 188 2.80 0.83 -12.11
C GLN A 188 3.27 1.62 -10.89
N LYS A 189 4.55 1.54 -10.53
CA LYS A 189 5.15 2.36 -9.46
C LYS A 189 5.05 3.85 -9.75
N LEU A 190 5.38 4.26 -10.98
CA LEU A 190 5.28 5.66 -11.41
C LEU A 190 3.86 6.20 -11.22
N VAL A 191 2.86 5.47 -11.71
CA VAL A 191 1.44 5.87 -11.59
C VAL A 191 1.00 5.90 -10.13
N LEU A 192 1.36 4.89 -9.33
CA LEU A 192 1.04 4.85 -7.90
C LEU A 192 1.66 6.04 -7.15
N SER A 193 2.92 6.37 -7.43
CA SER A 193 3.59 7.53 -6.83
C SER A 193 2.92 8.84 -7.23
N ALA A 194 2.58 9.02 -8.50
CA ALA A 194 1.89 10.21 -9.00
C ALA A 194 0.45 10.33 -8.44
N LEU A 195 -0.26 9.21 -8.34
CA LEU A 195 -1.59 9.14 -7.73
C LEU A 195 -1.51 9.52 -6.25
N PHE A 196 -0.54 8.95 -5.54
CA PHE A 196 -0.31 9.25 -4.12
C PHE A 196 0.03 10.73 -3.89
N ALA A 197 0.96 11.29 -4.66
CA ALA A 197 1.29 12.73 -4.60
C ALA A 197 0.06 13.62 -4.84
N LYS A 198 -0.89 13.16 -5.66
CA LYS A 198 -2.15 13.86 -5.90
C LYS A 198 -3.13 13.70 -4.74
N LEU A 199 -3.21 12.50 -4.14
CA LEU A 199 -4.08 12.20 -2.99
C LEU A 199 -3.68 12.99 -1.74
N THR A 200 -2.38 13.22 -1.52
CA THR A 200 -1.86 13.95 -0.35
C THR A 200 -2.11 15.44 -0.40
N ARG A 201 -2.57 15.99 -1.53
CA ARG A 201 -2.93 17.40 -1.61
C ARG A 201 -4.19 17.69 -0.80
N PRO A 202 -4.21 18.77 0.03
CA PRO A 202 -5.34 19.06 0.92
C PRO A 202 -6.69 19.12 0.21
N GLU A 203 -6.73 19.68 -1.01
CA GLU A 203 -7.94 19.78 -1.83
C GLU A 203 -8.51 18.41 -2.27
N ASN A 204 -7.69 17.37 -2.28
CA ASN A 204 -8.11 16.02 -2.65
C ASN A 204 -8.46 15.15 -1.43
N LEU A 205 -7.97 15.49 -0.24
CA LEU A 205 -8.34 14.79 1.00
C LEU A 205 -9.84 14.89 1.28
N VAL A 206 -10.46 16.05 1.00
CA VAL A 206 -11.92 16.22 1.14
C VAL A 206 -12.72 15.37 0.14
N ARG A 207 -12.09 14.92 -0.93
CA ARG A 207 -12.68 14.05 -1.97
C ARG A 207 -12.51 12.56 -1.68
N LEU A 208 -11.81 12.19 -0.60
CA LEU A 208 -11.52 10.80 -0.27
C LEU A 208 -12.77 9.89 -0.22
N PRO A 209 -13.91 10.30 0.37
CA PRO A 209 -15.12 9.48 0.30
C PRO A 209 -15.59 9.19 -1.12
N SER A 210 -15.51 10.19 -2.01
CA SER A 210 -15.87 10.02 -3.42
C SER A 210 -14.88 9.13 -4.18
N LEU A 211 -13.61 9.18 -3.83
CA LEU A 211 -12.57 8.33 -4.40
C LEU A 211 -12.77 6.87 -4.02
N LEU A 212 -13.05 6.60 -2.74
CA LEU A 212 -13.34 5.25 -2.25
C LEU A 212 -14.64 4.71 -2.87
N ALA A 213 -15.68 5.54 -2.97
CA ALA A 213 -16.93 5.15 -3.63
C ALA A 213 -16.71 4.84 -5.13
N ALA A 214 -15.88 5.62 -5.83
CA ALA A 214 -15.55 5.38 -7.23
C ALA A 214 -14.69 4.13 -7.43
N ALA A 215 -13.79 3.83 -6.48
CA ALA A 215 -12.99 2.61 -6.50
C ALA A 215 -13.86 1.35 -6.35
N GLY A 216 -14.96 1.45 -5.58
CA GLY A 216 -15.93 0.36 -5.42
C GLY A 216 -15.26 -0.95 -4.97
N ASP A 217 -15.71 -2.07 -5.56
CA ASP A 217 -15.21 -3.42 -5.23
C ASP A 217 -13.76 -3.68 -5.64
N ASP A 218 -13.14 -2.75 -6.39
CA ASP A 218 -11.74 -2.85 -6.79
C ASP A 218 -10.75 -2.40 -5.69
N VAL A 219 -11.27 -1.88 -4.58
CA VAL A 219 -10.53 -1.63 -3.34
C VAL A 219 -11.16 -2.44 -2.23
N LYS A 220 -10.39 -3.34 -1.64
CA LYS A 220 -10.80 -4.08 -0.44
C LYS A 220 -9.88 -3.70 0.71
N THR A 221 -10.46 -3.27 1.81
CA THR A 221 -9.73 -2.85 3.00
C THR A 221 -10.58 -3.04 4.26
N ASP A 222 -9.92 -3.27 5.37
CA ASP A 222 -10.52 -3.25 6.71
C ASP A 222 -10.45 -1.85 7.37
N LEU A 223 -9.89 -0.86 6.65
CA LEU A 223 -9.82 0.52 7.12
C LEU A 223 -11.12 1.28 6.80
N GLY A 224 -11.66 1.97 7.80
CA GLY A 224 -12.73 2.94 7.58
C GLY A 224 -12.22 4.23 6.92
N PRO A 225 -13.13 5.06 6.34
CA PRO A 225 -12.75 6.30 5.65
C PRO A 225 -11.94 7.27 6.53
N MET A 226 -12.22 7.34 7.83
CA MET A 226 -11.49 8.18 8.78
C MET A 226 -10.07 7.70 9.00
N GLN A 227 -9.86 6.38 9.09
CA GLN A 227 -8.53 5.78 9.24
C GLN A 227 -7.69 5.99 7.97
N ILE A 228 -8.29 5.85 6.79
CA ILE A 228 -7.62 6.14 5.51
C ILE A 228 -7.24 7.63 5.44
N GLY A 229 -8.14 8.54 5.83
CA GLY A 229 -7.85 9.97 5.91
C GLY A 229 -6.70 10.28 6.87
N GLY A 230 -6.71 9.65 8.04
CA GLY A 230 -5.63 9.74 9.04
C GLY A 230 -4.28 9.26 8.50
N LEU A 231 -4.28 8.10 7.84
CA LEU A 231 -3.09 7.55 7.20
C LEU A 231 -2.51 8.51 6.14
N ILE A 232 -3.34 8.99 5.21
CA ILE A 232 -2.90 9.91 4.15
C ILE A 232 -2.34 11.20 4.75
N THR A 233 -3.00 11.73 5.78
CA THR A 233 -2.54 12.96 6.47
C THR A 233 -1.21 12.73 7.19
N ALA A 234 -1.06 11.59 7.87
CA ALA A 234 0.19 11.22 8.54
C ALA A 234 1.34 11.06 7.53
N MET A 235 1.09 10.39 6.41
CA MET A 235 2.08 10.24 5.34
C MET A 235 2.49 11.59 4.72
N ALA A 236 1.55 12.52 4.54
CA ALA A 236 1.83 13.85 4.01
C ALA A 236 2.69 14.70 4.95
N ALA A 237 2.65 14.42 6.27
CA ALA A 237 3.39 15.13 7.30
C ALA A 237 4.77 14.52 7.63
N THR A 238 5.15 13.44 6.97
CA THR A 238 6.36 12.66 7.25
C THR A 238 7.29 12.58 6.04
N ASN A 239 8.56 12.22 6.30
CA ASN A 239 9.50 11.95 5.22
C ASN A 239 9.26 10.55 4.65
N LEU A 240 8.98 10.49 3.35
CA LEU A 240 8.74 9.22 2.65
C LEU A 240 10.06 8.56 2.25
N SER A 241 10.23 7.30 2.63
CA SER A 241 11.30 6.43 2.17
C SER A 241 10.72 5.16 1.55
N THR A 242 11.41 4.63 0.55
CA THR A 242 11.04 3.35 -0.07
C THR A 242 12.25 2.44 -0.07
N GLU A 243 12.08 1.25 0.43
CA GLU A 243 13.07 0.20 0.45
C GLU A 243 12.52 -1.07 -0.18
N ARG A 244 13.39 -1.96 -0.61
CA ARG A 244 13.05 -3.29 -1.10
C ARG A 244 13.80 -4.30 -0.28
N ILE A 245 13.16 -5.39 0.11
CA ILE A 245 13.83 -6.52 0.77
C ILE A 245 14.92 -7.03 -0.16
N GLY A 246 16.18 -6.97 0.32
CA GLY A 246 17.35 -7.48 -0.36
C GLY A 246 17.27 -9.00 -0.57
N GLY A 247 18.27 -9.54 -1.24
CA GLY A 247 18.36 -10.99 -1.44
C GLY A 247 19.01 -11.36 -2.77
N ARG A 248 18.88 -12.63 -3.13
CA ARG A 248 19.44 -13.19 -4.36
C ARG A 248 18.47 -14.18 -5.01
N PRO A 249 18.51 -14.31 -6.35
CA PRO A 249 17.73 -15.34 -7.02
C PRO A 249 18.36 -16.73 -6.76
N PHE A 250 17.50 -17.75 -6.68
CA PHE A 250 17.91 -19.15 -6.68
C PHE A 250 16.84 -20.03 -7.31
N ASP A 251 17.23 -21.20 -7.78
CA ASP A 251 16.33 -22.16 -8.39
C ASP A 251 16.19 -23.39 -7.50
N GLN A 252 14.96 -23.85 -7.30
CA GLN A 252 14.63 -25.07 -6.60
C GLN A 252 13.57 -25.86 -7.38
N ASN A 253 13.89 -27.09 -7.74
CA ASN A 253 13.01 -27.98 -8.52
C ASN A 253 12.50 -27.36 -9.84
N GLY A 254 13.36 -26.57 -10.52
CA GLY A 254 13.01 -25.91 -11.78
C GLY A 254 12.14 -24.66 -11.62
N ILE A 255 11.92 -24.20 -10.40
CA ILE A 255 11.19 -22.97 -10.09
C ILE A 255 12.19 -21.92 -9.57
N SER A 256 12.20 -20.75 -10.20
CA SER A 256 13.03 -19.63 -9.76
C SER A 256 12.37 -18.88 -8.61
N TYR A 257 13.13 -18.64 -7.55
CA TYR A 257 12.71 -17.94 -6.33
C TYR A 257 13.66 -16.77 -6.02
N TRP A 258 13.24 -15.92 -5.12
CA TRP A 258 14.04 -14.88 -4.48
C TRP A 258 14.30 -15.26 -3.01
N GLU A 259 15.56 -15.55 -2.66
CA GLU A 259 15.98 -15.73 -1.27
C GLU A 259 16.13 -14.37 -0.62
N ALA A 260 15.20 -14.02 0.24
CA ALA A 260 15.11 -12.69 0.82
C ALA A 260 15.99 -12.56 2.07
N ASP A 261 16.70 -11.43 2.18
CA ASP A 261 17.45 -11.02 3.37
C ASP A 261 16.47 -10.35 4.36
N TRP A 262 15.76 -11.18 5.13
CA TRP A 262 14.82 -10.67 6.11
C TRP A 262 15.54 -9.93 7.24
N PRO A 263 14.96 -8.83 7.78
CA PRO A 263 15.52 -8.13 8.93
C PRO A 263 15.62 -9.10 10.13
N ALA A 264 16.67 -8.92 10.94
CA ALA A 264 16.79 -9.69 12.18
C ALA A 264 15.62 -9.34 13.11
N VAL A 265 14.84 -10.36 13.48
CA VAL A 265 13.78 -10.19 14.48
C VAL A 265 14.44 -10.13 15.84
N SER A 266 14.43 -8.95 16.49
CA SER A 266 14.89 -8.82 17.87
C SER A 266 13.91 -9.56 18.77
N THR A 267 14.34 -10.69 19.31
CA THR A 267 13.63 -11.41 20.37
C THR A 267 13.93 -10.77 21.72
N ASP A 268 13.59 -9.50 21.89
CA ASP A 268 13.56 -8.87 23.20
C ASP A 268 12.28 -9.29 23.94
N SER A 269 12.26 -10.55 24.41
CA SER A 269 11.44 -10.94 25.53
C SER A 269 12.24 -10.65 26.80
N SER A 270 12.14 -9.44 27.35
CA SER A 270 12.50 -9.15 28.73
C SER A 270 11.60 -9.95 29.65
N SER A 271 11.93 -11.21 29.90
CA SER A 271 11.48 -11.92 31.11
C SER A 271 12.43 -11.53 32.23
N SER A 272 12.08 -10.50 32.99
CA SER A 272 12.57 -10.32 34.35
C SER A 272 12.00 -11.45 35.18
N GLY A 273 12.85 -12.31 35.75
CA GLY A 273 12.44 -13.23 36.77
C GLY A 273 13.30 -14.47 36.88
N ASP A 274 14.26 -14.39 37.79
CA ASP A 274 14.84 -15.46 38.60
C ASP A 274 15.50 -16.71 38.01
N GLY A 275 16.73 -16.76 38.36
CA GLY A 275 17.56 -17.78 38.97
C GLY A 275 17.48 -19.25 38.52
N ALA A 276 18.66 -19.71 38.19
CA ALA A 276 19.23 -21.05 38.44
C ALA A 276 19.39 -22.00 37.25
N SER A 277 20.64 -22.33 37.10
CA SER A 277 21.24 -23.62 36.69
C SER A 277 21.33 -23.98 35.21
N GLU A 278 22.57 -23.95 34.81
CA GLU A 278 23.34 -24.87 33.95
C GLU A 278 22.56 -25.97 33.20
N GLY A 279 22.76 -25.98 31.88
CA GLY A 279 22.44 -27.11 31.02
C GLY A 279 23.07 -26.96 29.65
N ARG A 280 24.41 -27.24 29.56
CA ARG A 280 25.11 -27.42 28.29
C ARG A 280 24.47 -28.57 27.51
N TYR A 281 23.91 -28.26 26.34
CA TYR A 281 23.77 -29.28 25.30
C TYR A 281 24.48 -28.82 24.02
N ARG A 282 25.62 -29.42 23.83
CA ARG A 282 26.41 -29.46 22.61
C ARG A 282 25.78 -30.55 21.74
N PHE A 283 25.23 -30.21 20.57
CA PHE A 283 25.00 -31.20 19.53
C PHE A 283 25.92 -30.89 18.34
N LEU A 284 26.88 -31.78 18.17
CA LEU A 284 27.60 -32.10 16.94
C LEU A 284 26.63 -32.95 16.08
N PHE A 285 26.37 -32.56 14.87
CA PHE A 285 26.54 -33.28 13.60
C PHE A 285 26.01 -32.36 12.49
#